data_8c13baaa73cac301244135c1dd9b99dc
#
_entry.id   8c13baaa73cac301244135c1dd9b99dc
#
_cell.length_a   1.000
_cell.length_b   1.000
_cell.length_c   1.000
_cell.angle_alpha   90.00
_cell.angle_beta   90.00
_cell.angle_gamma   90.00
#
_symmetry.space_group_name_H-M   'P 1'
#
loop_
_entity.id
_entity.type
_entity.pdbx_description
1 polymer ?
#
loop_
_entity_poly.entity_id
_entity_poly.type
_entity_poly.pdbx_seq_one_letter_code
_entity_poly.pdbx_strand_id
1 'polypeptide(L)'
;MVGKGSLNHNSREFYASNVDPNRSHLNIEFCREDIRNVYHELFDKAQERFNAKQTRNDRRVEDYYEKICSSKQEKPFHEIVLQIGNKDDTGIHTELAETAKQCLIEYANGFQARNPTLRVFWSHLHMDEATPHVHIDFVPYITGSKRSMAVSYTHLRAHE
;
A
#
# COMPACT_ATOMS: atom_id res chain seq x y z
N MET A 1 -6.83 5.67 -8.36
CA MET A 1 -7.90 4.76 -7.87
C MET A 1 -7.45 4.19 -6.54
N VAL A 2 -8.29 4.17 -5.53
CA VAL A 2 -7.98 3.56 -4.21
C VAL A 2 -8.79 2.28 -4.09
N GLY A 3 -8.14 1.14 -3.88
CA GLY A 3 -8.79 -0.17 -3.86
C GLY A 3 -8.14 -1.15 -2.89
N LYS A 4 -8.60 -2.40 -2.93
CA LYS A 4 -7.91 -3.53 -2.30
C LYS A 4 -6.95 -4.08 -3.35
N GLY A 5 -5.65 -3.84 -3.17
CA GLY A 5 -4.60 -4.34 -4.04
C GLY A 5 -4.50 -5.86 -4.03
N SER A 6 -3.89 -6.41 -5.06
CA SER A 6 -3.47 -7.80 -5.13
C SER A 6 -1.94 -7.85 -5.07
N LEU A 7 -1.38 -8.09 -3.89
CA LEU A 7 0.08 -8.17 -3.70
C LEU A 7 0.71 -9.20 -4.63
N ASN A 8 0.06 -10.35 -4.85
CA ASN A 8 0.55 -11.40 -5.74
C ASN A 8 0.58 -10.96 -7.21
N HIS A 9 -0.38 -10.10 -7.66
CA HIS A 9 -0.35 -9.51 -8.99
C HIS A 9 0.78 -8.48 -9.09
N ASN A 10 0.91 -7.63 -8.08
CA ASN A 10 1.91 -6.56 -8.07
C ASN A 10 3.36 -7.11 -8.03
N SER A 11 3.58 -8.27 -7.38
CA SER A 11 4.88 -8.95 -7.36
C SER A 11 5.11 -9.94 -8.50
N ARG A 12 4.17 -10.05 -9.44
CA ARG A 12 4.23 -11.02 -10.54
C ARG A 12 4.34 -12.48 -10.10
N GLU A 13 3.73 -12.84 -8.96
CA GLU A 13 3.58 -14.25 -8.56
C GLU A 13 2.61 -15.01 -9.49
N PHE A 14 1.77 -14.26 -10.23
CA PHE A 14 1.05 -14.75 -11.41
C PHE A 14 0.97 -13.67 -12.49
N TYR A 15 0.82 -14.08 -13.74
CA TYR A 15 0.70 -13.21 -14.89
C TYR A 15 -0.75 -13.12 -15.35
N ALA A 16 -1.31 -11.91 -15.37
CA ALA A 16 -2.59 -11.65 -16.02
C ALA A 16 -2.40 -11.61 -17.56
N SER A 17 -3.49 -11.72 -18.30
CA SER A 17 -3.46 -11.79 -19.77
C SER A 17 -2.93 -10.52 -20.46
N ASN A 18 -2.90 -9.39 -19.75
CA ASN A 18 -2.42 -8.10 -20.22
C ASN A 18 -0.93 -7.84 -19.91
N VAL A 19 -0.26 -8.79 -19.26
CA VAL A 19 1.16 -8.70 -18.90
C VAL A 19 2.03 -9.35 -19.98
N ASP A 20 3.09 -8.66 -20.42
CA ASP A 20 4.13 -9.23 -21.25
C ASP A 20 5.29 -9.76 -20.40
N PRO A 21 5.42 -11.09 -20.22
CA PRO A 21 6.48 -11.67 -19.38
C PRO A 21 7.90 -11.33 -19.83
N ASN A 22 8.10 -11.05 -21.14
CA ASN A 22 9.42 -10.70 -21.68
C ASN A 22 9.88 -9.31 -21.19
N ARG A 23 8.97 -8.49 -20.69
CA ARG A 23 9.24 -7.14 -20.19
C ARG A 23 9.27 -7.05 -18.66
N SER A 24 8.91 -8.10 -17.95
CA SER A 24 8.86 -8.07 -16.46
C SER A 24 10.22 -7.74 -15.82
N HIS A 25 11.32 -7.97 -16.52
CA HIS A 25 12.66 -7.57 -16.08
C HIS A 25 12.87 -6.04 -16.04
N LEU A 26 11.97 -5.25 -16.63
CA LEU A 26 11.97 -3.78 -16.62
C LEU A 26 11.18 -3.21 -15.44
N ASN A 27 10.42 -4.03 -14.73
CA ASN A 27 9.70 -3.63 -13.52
C ASN A 27 10.68 -3.23 -12.42
N ILE A 28 10.26 -2.31 -11.55
CA ILE A 28 11.09 -1.83 -10.43
C ILE A 28 10.35 -2.13 -9.13
N GLU A 29 11.00 -2.83 -8.23
CA GLU A 29 10.56 -2.99 -6.85
C GLU A 29 11.21 -1.89 -6.00
N PHE A 30 10.41 -1.00 -5.39
CA PHE A 30 10.89 0.04 -4.48
C PHE A 30 10.92 -0.43 -3.03
N CYS A 31 9.92 -1.22 -2.65
CA CYS A 31 9.73 -1.69 -1.28
C CYS A 31 8.92 -2.99 -1.29
N ARG A 32 9.35 -3.96 -0.46
CA ARG A 32 8.63 -5.20 -0.24
C ARG A 32 8.85 -5.67 1.20
N GLU A 33 7.86 -5.47 2.05
CA GLU A 33 7.90 -5.87 3.46
C GLU A 33 6.67 -6.73 3.80
N ASP A 34 6.81 -7.62 4.78
CA ASP A 34 5.68 -8.37 5.30
C ASP A 34 4.77 -7.44 6.11
N ILE A 35 3.50 -7.38 5.74
CA ILE A 35 2.51 -6.52 6.39
C ILE A 35 2.34 -6.83 7.89
N ARG A 36 2.54 -8.07 8.33
CA ARG A 36 2.47 -8.42 9.74
C ARG A 36 3.56 -7.75 10.54
N ASN A 37 4.79 -7.71 10.00
CA ASN A 37 5.91 -7.02 10.63
C ASN A 37 5.64 -5.51 10.73
N VAL A 38 5.03 -4.91 9.69
CA VAL A 38 4.61 -3.51 9.70
C VAL A 38 3.55 -3.25 10.78
N TYR A 39 2.59 -4.16 10.96
CA TYR A 39 1.60 -4.06 12.04
C TYR A 39 2.24 -4.13 13.43
N HIS A 40 3.20 -5.03 13.64
CA HIS A 40 3.96 -5.10 14.89
C HIS A 40 4.72 -3.80 15.16
N GLU A 41 5.45 -3.29 14.15
CA GLU A 41 6.17 -2.00 14.26
C GLU A 41 5.24 -0.85 14.69
N LEU A 42 4.07 -0.76 14.05
CA LEU A 42 3.17 0.38 14.24
C LEU A 42 2.29 0.28 15.49
N PHE A 43 1.85 -0.93 15.84
CA PHE A 43 0.70 -1.09 16.74
C PHE A 43 0.98 -1.87 18.04
N ASP A 44 2.08 -2.62 18.19
CA ASP A 44 2.33 -3.42 19.39
C ASP A 44 2.25 -2.61 20.69
N LYS A 45 2.91 -1.46 20.74
CA LYS A 45 2.86 -0.58 21.92
C LYS A 45 1.46 -0.05 22.22
N ALA A 46 0.64 0.15 21.20
CA ALA A 46 -0.74 0.58 21.34
C ALA A 46 -1.63 -0.57 21.82
N GLN A 47 -1.42 -1.77 21.29
CA GLN A 47 -2.08 -3.00 21.67
C GLN A 47 -1.80 -3.36 23.13
N GLU A 48 -0.54 -3.29 23.57
CA GLU A 48 -0.14 -3.49 24.95
C GLU A 48 -0.85 -2.53 25.91
N ARG A 49 -0.84 -1.22 25.59
CA ARG A 49 -1.54 -0.20 26.39
C ARG A 49 -3.05 -0.41 26.44
N PHE A 50 -3.65 -0.88 25.34
CA PHE A 50 -5.07 -1.23 25.29
C PHE A 50 -5.36 -2.43 26.18
N ASN A 51 -4.60 -3.52 26.02
CA ASN A 51 -4.77 -4.77 26.76
C ASN A 51 -4.55 -4.60 28.26
N ALA A 52 -3.60 -3.76 28.68
CA ALA A 52 -3.35 -3.44 30.09
C ALA A 52 -4.56 -2.82 30.80
N LYS A 53 -5.47 -2.17 30.07
CA LYS A 53 -6.70 -1.59 30.62
C LYS A 53 -7.88 -2.56 30.66
N GLN A 54 -7.75 -3.76 30.06
CA GLN A 54 -8.85 -4.72 30.00
C GLN A 54 -8.82 -5.64 31.22
N THR A 55 -9.89 -5.62 31.99
CA THR A 55 -10.10 -6.54 33.14
C THR A 55 -10.59 -7.91 32.69
N ARG A 56 -11.22 -8.00 31.52
CA ARG A 56 -11.76 -9.25 30.96
C ARG A 56 -10.88 -9.72 29.82
N ASN A 57 -10.56 -11.03 29.80
CA ASN A 57 -9.70 -11.63 28.77
C ASN A 57 -10.35 -11.60 27.36
N ASP A 58 -11.67 -11.79 27.28
CA ASP A 58 -12.43 -11.76 26.00
C ASP A 58 -12.43 -10.39 25.30
N ARG A 59 -11.96 -9.32 25.99
CA ARG A 59 -11.80 -7.97 25.43
C ARG A 59 -10.37 -7.65 25.01
N ARG A 60 -9.43 -8.53 25.31
CA ARG A 60 -8.03 -8.35 24.89
C ARG A 60 -7.88 -8.69 23.42
N VAL A 61 -6.95 -8.01 22.78
CA VAL A 61 -6.56 -8.23 21.37
C VAL A 61 -5.26 -9.02 21.40
N GLU A 62 -5.29 -10.23 20.86
CA GLU A 62 -4.10 -11.10 20.77
C GLU A 62 -3.24 -10.71 19.59
N ASP A 63 -3.87 -10.51 18.42
CA ASP A 63 -3.23 -10.08 17.18
C ASP A 63 -4.07 -8.99 16.54
N TYR A 64 -3.49 -7.79 16.39
CA TYR A 64 -4.23 -6.65 15.84
C TYR A 64 -4.43 -6.77 14.33
N TYR A 65 -3.46 -7.34 13.59
CA TYR A 65 -3.62 -7.60 12.16
C TYR A 65 -4.79 -8.55 11.89
N GLU A 66 -4.84 -9.69 12.60
CA GLU A 66 -5.94 -10.65 12.45
C GLU A 66 -7.30 -10.04 12.81
N LYS A 67 -7.32 -9.19 13.83
CA LYS A 67 -8.53 -8.45 14.20
C LYS A 67 -9.02 -7.57 13.05
N ILE A 68 -8.12 -6.84 12.38
CA ILE A 68 -8.47 -5.98 11.24
C ILE A 68 -8.91 -6.84 10.04
N CYS A 69 -8.21 -7.94 9.74
CA CYS A 69 -8.58 -8.85 8.66
C CYS A 69 -9.98 -9.47 8.84
N SER A 70 -10.38 -9.73 10.07
CA SER A 70 -11.71 -10.26 10.39
C SER A 70 -12.81 -9.19 10.45
N SER A 71 -12.45 -7.91 10.42
CA SER A 71 -13.40 -6.79 10.42
C SER A 71 -14.16 -6.69 9.09
N LYS A 72 -15.46 -6.38 9.15
CA LYS A 72 -16.26 -6.06 7.96
C LYS A 72 -16.14 -4.60 7.51
N GLN A 73 -15.60 -3.74 8.36
CA GLN A 73 -15.56 -2.28 8.15
C GLN A 73 -14.14 -1.76 7.90
N GLU A 74 -13.12 -2.47 8.38
CA GLU A 74 -11.73 -2.05 8.29
C GLU A 74 -10.99 -2.89 7.24
N LYS A 75 -9.97 -2.30 6.64
CA LYS A 75 -9.09 -2.98 5.68
C LYS A 75 -7.68 -2.99 6.23
N PRO A 76 -6.93 -4.09 6.07
CA PRO A 76 -5.58 -4.17 6.60
C PRO A 76 -4.61 -3.21 5.91
N PHE A 77 -4.87 -2.83 4.68
CA PHE A 77 -4.08 -1.84 3.92
C PHE A 77 -4.90 -1.20 2.81
N HIS A 78 -4.34 -0.18 2.20
CA HIS A 78 -4.87 0.50 1.02
C HIS A 78 -3.83 0.54 -0.08
N GLU A 79 -4.30 0.57 -1.32
CA GLU A 79 -3.47 0.70 -2.51
C GLU A 79 -3.82 1.97 -3.26
N ILE A 80 -2.79 2.63 -3.77
CA ILE A 80 -2.90 3.67 -4.80
C ILE A 80 -2.22 3.14 -6.05
N VAL A 81 -2.93 3.23 -7.19
CA VAL A 81 -2.35 3.00 -8.52
C VAL A 81 -2.24 4.34 -9.22
N LEU A 82 -1.04 4.67 -9.65
CA LEU A 82 -0.72 5.90 -10.37
C LEU A 82 -0.22 5.58 -11.77
N GLN A 83 -0.84 6.22 -12.74
CA GLN A 83 -0.50 6.16 -14.15
C GLN A 83 -0.45 7.59 -14.71
N ILE A 84 0.47 7.84 -15.61
CA ILE A 84 0.55 9.10 -16.35
C ILE A 84 0.09 8.83 -17.76
N GLY A 85 -0.94 9.57 -18.21
CA GLY A 85 -1.51 9.42 -19.54
C GLY A 85 -2.17 8.07 -19.80
N ASN A 86 -2.04 7.57 -21.01
CA ASN A 86 -2.65 6.33 -21.48
C ASN A 86 -1.73 5.61 -22.49
N LYS A 87 -2.19 4.47 -23.05
CA LYS A 87 -1.41 3.65 -23.97
C LYS A 87 -0.99 4.37 -25.27
N ASP A 88 -1.72 5.41 -25.68
CA ASP A 88 -1.50 6.08 -26.97
C ASP A 88 -0.52 7.26 -26.85
N ASP A 89 -0.39 7.86 -25.65
CA ASP A 89 0.49 9.01 -25.40
C ASP A 89 1.76 8.65 -24.59
N THR A 90 1.64 7.86 -23.54
CA THR A 90 2.72 7.46 -22.63
C THR A 90 2.89 5.94 -22.51
N GLY A 91 2.25 5.18 -23.39
CA GLY A 91 2.37 3.72 -23.45
C GLY A 91 3.81 3.29 -23.70
N ILE A 92 4.13 2.05 -23.35
CA ILE A 92 5.48 1.48 -23.37
C ILE A 92 6.19 1.51 -24.74
N HIS A 93 5.45 1.75 -25.82
CA HIS A 93 5.97 1.84 -27.20
C HIS A 93 6.04 3.29 -27.71
N THR A 94 5.74 4.28 -26.87
CA THR A 94 5.75 5.70 -27.24
C THR A 94 7.07 6.37 -26.84
N GLU A 95 7.37 7.51 -27.46
CA GLU A 95 8.56 8.32 -27.11
C GLU A 95 8.50 8.86 -25.67
N LEU A 96 7.30 9.04 -25.10
CA LEU A 96 7.12 9.58 -23.75
C LEU A 96 7.14 8.51 -22.65
N ALA A 97 7.23 7.23 -23.00
CA ALA A 97 7.22 6.13 -22.02
C ALA A 97 8.32 6.28 -20.96
N GLU A 98 9.53 6.63 -21.37
CA GLU A 98 10.65 6.80 -20.42
C GLU A 98 10.47 8.04 -19.53
N THR A 99 9.92 9.12 -20.07
CA THR A 99 9.58 10.32 -19.28
C THR A 99 8.52 9.99 -18.23
N ALA A 100 7.46 9.30 -18.62
CA ALA A 100 6.41 8.86 -17.69
C ALA A 100 6.99 7.96 -16.59
N LYS A 101 7.84 7.00 -16.96
CA LYS A 101 8.55 6.13 -16.01
C LYS A 101 9.37 6.93 -14.99
N GLN A 102 10.18 7.90 -15.43
CA GLN A 102 11.00 8.73 -14.52
C GLN A 102 10.12 9.54 -13.55
N CYS A 103 9.04 10.15 -14.03
CA CYS A 103 8.10 10.85 -13.15
C CYS A 103 7.47 9.92 -12.09
N LEU A 104 7.11 8.70 -12.48
CA LEU A 104 6.57 7.70 -11.55
C LEU A 104 7.60 7.24 -10.51
N ILE A 105 8.87 7.08 -10.92
CA ILE A 105 9.99 6.76 -10.01
C ILE A 105 10.17 7.88 -8.97
N GLU A 106 10.24 9.13 -9.42
CA GLU A 106 10.36 10.29 -8.51
C GLU A 106 9.18 10.38 -7.55
N TYR A 107 7.98 10.15 -8.06
CA TYR A 107 6.78 10.17 -7.24
C TYR A 107 6.81 9.08 -6.16
N ALA A 108 7.12 7.84 -6.52
CA ALA A 108 7.18 6.71 -5.62
C ALA A 108 8.25 6.92 -4.53
N ASN A 109 9.46 7.32 -4.90
CA ASN A 109 10.55 7.58 -3.98
C ASN A 109 10.22 8.67 -2.95
N GLY A 110 9.48 9.70 -3.36
CA GLY A 110 9.07 10.78 -2.46
C GLY A 110 7.77 10.53 -1.70
N PHE A 111 7.06 9.43 -1.95
CA PHE A 111 5.70 9.23 -1.43
C PHE A 111 5.67 9.17 0.09
N GLN A 112 6.52 8.36 0.72
CA GLN A 112 6.55 8.20 2.18
C GLN A 112 6.87 9.52 2.90
N ALA A 113 7.79 10.33 2.36
CA ALA A 113 8.15 11.62 2.96
C ALA A 113 7.01 12.64 2.87
N ARG A 114 6.25 12.64 1.77
CA ARG A 114 5.08 13.52 1.61
C ARG A 114 3.88 13.06 2.44
N ASN A 115 3.83 11.77 2.80
CA ASN A 115 2.71 11.15 3.49
C ASN A 115 3.18 10.40 4.74
N PRO A 116 3.64 11.10 5.80
CA PRO A 116 4.29 10.47 6.95
C PRO A 116 3.35 9.59 7.80
N THR A 117 2.03 9.69 7.59
CA THR A 117 1.01 8.87 8.27
C THR A 117 0.52 7.68 7.43
N LEU A 118 1.12 7.47 6.27
CA LEU A 118 0.85 6.35 5.38
C LEU A 118 2.10 5.48 5.30
N ARG A 119 2.22 4.45 6.14
CA ARG A 119 3.40 3.57 6.15
C ARG A 119 3.38 2.66 4.92
N VAL A 120 4.18 3.01 3.91
CA VAL A 120 4.37 2.19 2.71
C VAL A 120 5.12 0.93 3.07
N PHE A 121 4.62 -0.22 2.62
CA PHE A 121 5.27 -1.52 2.85
C PHE A 121 5.47 -2.31 1.57
N TRP A 122 4.80 -1.91 0.47
CA TRP A 122 4.90 -2.60 -0.81
C TRP A 122 4.72 -1.60 -1.95
N SER A 123 5.67 -1.53 -2.86
CA SER A 123 5.58 -0.61 -4.00
C SER A 123 6.35 -1.12 -5.20
N HIS A 124 5.69 -1.13 -6.37
CA HIS A 124 6.22 -1.64 -7.63
C HIS A 124 5.83 -0.73 -8.79
N LEU A 125 6.77 -0.48 -9.69
CA LEU A 125 6.52 0.10 -10.99
C LEU A 125 6.45 -1.02 -12.02
N HIS A 126 5.37 -1.06 -12.80
CA HIS A 126 5.17 -2.01 -13.88
C HIS A 126 5.45 -1.35 -15.23
N MET A 127 6.35 -2.00 -16.00
CA MET A 127 6.72 -1.67 -17.37
C MET A 127 6.34 -2.77 -18.35
N ASP A 128 5.67 -3.80 -17.89
CA ASP A 128 5.28 -5.01 -18.61
C ASP A 128 3.81 -5.06 -18.99
N GLU A 129 3.09 -3.95 -18.80
CA GLU A 129 1.73 -3.72 -19.29
C GLU A 129 1.70 -2.58 -20.31
N ALA A 130 0.52 -2.29 -20.86
CA ALA A 130 0.39 -1.31 -21.96
C ALA A 130 0.87 0.11 -21.63
N THR A 131 0.76 0.51 -20.36
CA THR A 131 1.15 1.85 -19.88
C THR A 131 1.92 1.73 -18.58
N PRO A 132 3.05 2.45 -18.41
CA PRO A 132 3.77 2.51 -17.15
C PRO A 132 2.86 2.96 -16.01
N HIS A 133 2.87 2.23 -14.90
CA HIS A 133 2.10 2.58 -13.72
C HIS A 133 2.78 2.06 -12.45
N VAL A 134 2.56 2.74 -11.32
CA VAL A 134 3.11 2.36 -10.03
C VAL A 134 2.00 1.99 -9.06
N HIS A 135 2.18 0.89 -8.36
CA HIS A 135 1.40 0.47 -7.21
C HIS A 135 2.10 0.87 -5.93
N ILE A 136 1.35 1.48 -5.00
CA ILE A 136 1.84 1.85 -3.66
C ILE A 136 0.84 1.34 -2.64
N ASP A 137 1.24 0.32 -1.88
CA ASP A 137 0.44 -0.26 -0.81
C ASP A 137 0.93 0.28 0.54
N PHE A 138 0.01 0.72 1.37
CA PHE A 138 0.34 1.36 2.65
C PHE A 138 -0.68 1.06 3.75
N VAL A 139 -0.19 1.10 4.98
CA VAL A 139 -0.98 1.06 6.20
C VAL A 139 -1.13 2.49 6.72
N PRO A 140 -2.36 3.06 6.78
CA PRO A 140 -2.56 4.34 7.41
C PRO A 140 -2.47 4.21 8.93
N TYR A 141 -1.79 5.16 9.58
CA TYR A 141 -1.65 5.17 11.03
C TYR A 141 -1.56 6.59 11.59
N ILE A 142 -1.88 6.74 12.87
CA ILE A 142 -1.63 7.96 13.64
C ILE A 142 -0.84 7.65 14.89
N THR A 143 0.10 8.54 15.20
CA THR A 143 0.88 8.47 16.44
C THR A 143 0.17 9.23 17.56
N GLY A 144 0.34 8.78 18.80
CA GLY A 144 -0.10 9.54 19.99
C GLY A 144 -1.59 9.44 20.34
N SER A 145 -2.39 8.63 19.64
CA SER A 145 -3.78 8.39 20.03
C SER A 145 -3.87 7.73 21.40
N LYS A 146 -4.53 8.39 22.35
CA LYS A 146 -4.81 7.84 23.69
C LYS A 146 -6.05 6.94 23.72
N ARG A 147 -6.89 6.99 22.68
CA ARG A 147 -8.23 6.38 22.65
C ARG A 147 -8.38 5.21 21.67
N SER A 148 -7.57 5.15 20.63
CA SER A 148 -7.71 4.16 19.57
C SER A 148 -6.37 3.50 19.23
N MET A 149 -6.39 2.22 18.87
CA MET A 149 -5.27 1.51 18.26
C MET A 149 -5.15 1.82 16.77
N ALA A 150 -6.28 2.12 16.13
CA ALA A 150 -6.38 2.28 14.69
C ALA A 150 -6.60 3.72 14.25
N VAL A 151 -6.16 4.03 13.06
CA VAL A 151 -6.65 5.18 12.29
C VAL A 151 -8.06 4.85 11.83
N SER A 152 -9.04 5.62 12.25
CA SER A 152 -10.37 5.53 11.67
C SER A 152 -10.34 6.00 10.21
N TYR A 153 -10.90 5.21 9.31
CA TYR A 153 -11.08 5.49 7.88
C TYR A 153 -11.75 6.84 7.56
N THR A 154 -12.41 7.44 8.55
CA THR A 154 -13.09 8.74 8.42
C THR A 154 -12.16 9.92 8.11
N HIS A 155 -10.85 9.81 8.37
CA HIS A 155 -9.89 10.88 8.09
C HIS A 155 -9.43 10.94 6.62
N LEU A 156 -9.51 9.84 5.88
CA LEU A 156 -9.13 9.80 4.45
C LEU A 156 -10.21 10.39 3.52
N ARG A 157 -11.46 10.55 3.99
CA ARG A 157 -12.55 11.18 3.22
C ARG A 157 -12.52 12.73 3.23
N ALA A 158 -11.67 13.34 4.03
CA ALA A 158 -11.64 14.79 4.19
C ALA A 158 -10.74 15.53 3.18
N HIS A 159 -10.15 14.82 2.22
CA HIS A 159 -9.23 15.36 1.21
C HIS A 159 -9.62 14.98 -0.24
N GLU A 160 -10.90 14.63 -0.49
CA GLU A 160 -11.48 14.62 -1.85
C GLU A 160 -12.18 15.92 -2.17
#